data_da12b240bb5fc9396b843ad145142479
#
_entry.id   da12b240bb5fc9396b843ad145142479
#
_cell.length_a   1.000
_cell.length_b   1.000
_cell.length_c   1.000
_cell.angle_alpha   90.00
_cell.angle_beta   90.00
_cell.angle_gamma   90.00
#
_symmetry.space_group_name_H-M   'P 1'
#
loop_
_entity.id
_entity.type
_entity.pdbx_description
1 polymer ?
#
loop_
_entity_poly.entity_id
_entity_poly.type
_entity_poly.pdbx_seq_one_letter_code
_entity_poly.pdbx_strand_id
1 'polypeptide(L)'
;MPTYSVRFTRRAEADLLWLYDFLLEAADFKTAERALAAIPTSIKLLSFSPFSCRKLVSHLPRHRELIIPFAGAGYVALFEINDAKTVTVLAVRHQREVDLW
;
A
#
# COMPACT_ATOMS: atom_id res chain seq x y z
N MET A 1 8.36 8.06 20.65
CA MET A 1 8.44 7.94 19.19
C MET A 1 7.17 8.48 18.57
N PRO A 2 7.26 9.37 17.60
CA PRO A 2 6.06 9.82 16.92
C PRO A 2 5.45 8.67 16.14
N THR A 3 4.16 8.50 16.29
CA THR A 3 3.40 7.57 15.49
C THR A 3 2.47 8.36 14.57
N TYR A 4 2.27 7.84 13.37
CA TYR A 4 1.39 8.45 12.39
C TYR A 4 0.06 7.71 12.36
N SER A 5 -1.02 8.46 12.23
CA SER A 5 -2.32 7.89 11.90
C SER A 5 -2.34 7.55 10.42
N VAL A 6 -2.64 6.30 10.09
CA VAL A 6 -2.72 5.87 8.70
C VAL A 6 -4.18 5.83 8.28
N ARG A 7 -4.51 6.61 7.27
CA ARG A 7 -5.86 6.69 6.70
C ARG A 7 -5.87 6.12 5.29
N PHE A 8 -7.06 5.75 4.84
CA PHE A 8 -7.27 5.19 3.51
C PHE A 8 -8.33 6.00 2.79
N THR A 9 -8.07 6.34 1.52
CA THR A 9 -9.09 6.93 0.66
C THR A 9 -10.10 5.86 0.27
N ARG A 10 -11.25 6.27 -0.22
CA ARG A 10 -12.25 5.33 -0.77
C ARG A 10 -11.65 4.51 -1.90
N ARG A 11 -10.82 5.11 -2.73
CA ARG A 11 -10.13 4.39 -3.81
C ARG A 11 -9.22 3.33 -3.26
N ALA A 12 -8.42 3.63 -2.22
CA ALA A 12 -7.53 2.67 -1.61
C ALA A 12 -8.32 1.48 -1.02
N GLU A 13 -9.43 1.77 -0.36
CA GLU A 13 -10.32 0.73 0.17
C GLU A 13 -10.89 -0.13 -0.96
N ALA A 14 -11.33 0.48 -2.04
CA ALA A 14 -11.84 -0.23 -3.20
C ALA A 14 -10.76 -1.09 -3.86
N ASP A 15 -9.54 -0.56 -3.95
CA ASP A 15 -8.39 -1.31 -4.49
C ASP A 15 -8.12 -2.56 -3.66
N LEU A 16 -8.18 -2.46 -2.33
CA LEU A 16 -7.98 -3.60 -1.44
C LEU A 16 -9.07 -4.66 -1.61
N LEU A 17 -10.31 -4.24 -1.75
CA LEU A 17 -11.43 -5.17 -2.00
C LEU A 17 -11.27 -5.87 -3.35
N TRP A 18 -10.86 -5.12 -4.36
CA TRP A 18 -10.62 -5.68 -5.70
C TRP A 18 -9.50 -6.72 -5.66
N LEU A 19 -8.41 -6.43 -4.95
CA LEU A 19 -7.31 -7.36 -4.79
C LEU A 19 -7.75 -8.63 -4.05
N TYR A 20 -8.59 -8.47 -3.04
CA TYR A 20 -9.14 -9.61 -2.30
C TYR A 20 -9.93 -10.54 -3.22
N ASP A 21 -10.86 -9.98 -3.98
CA ASP A 21 -11.68 -10.75 -4.90
C ASP A 21 -10.84 -11.42 -5.98
N PHE A 22 -9.87 -10.69 -6.54
CA PHE A 22 -8.96 -11.23 -7.54
C PHE A 22 -8.18 -12.42 -7.00
N LEU A 23 -7.66 -12.32 -5.78
CA LEU A 23 -6.87 -13.39 -5.18
C LEU A 23 -7.70 -14.62 -4.86
N LEU A 24 -8.95 -14.44 -4.44
CA LEU A 24 -9.86 -15.57 -4.20
C LEU A 24 -10.19 -16.32 -5.48
N GLU A 25 -10.23 -15.62 -6.61
CA GLU A 25 -10.50 -16.25 -7.91
C GLU A 25 -9.26 -16.88 -8.53
N ALA A 26 -8.10 -16.23 -8.38
CA ALA A 26 -6.88 -16.60 -9.08
C ALA A 26 -5.99 -17.57 -8.29
N ALA A 27 -6.20 -17.71 -6.99
CA ALA A 27 -5.38 -18.51 -6.10
C ALA A 27 -6.25 -19.32 -5.14
N ASP A 28 -5.62 -20.24 -4.40
CA ASP A 28 -6.34 -20.91 -3.35
C ASP A 28 -6.57 -19.99 -2.16
N PHE A 29 -7.46 -20.40 -1.26
CA PHE A 29 -7.82 -19.60 -0.09
C PHE A 29 -6.61 -19.27 0.79
N LYS A 30 -5.72 -20.23 1.01
CA LYS A 30 -4.53 -20.00 1.85
C LYS A 30 -3.60 -18.95 1.26
N THR A 31 -3.39 -19.00 -0.05
CA THR A 31 -2.54 -18.04 -0.74
C THR A 31 -3.15 -16.64 -0.67
N ALA A 32 -4.47 -16.54 -0.88
CA ALA A 32 -5.17 -15.27 -0.77
C ALA A 32 -5.08 -14.69 0.65
N GLU A 33 -5.28 -15.52 1.67
CA GLU A 33 -5.14 -15.09 3.07
C GLU A 33 -3.74 -14.56 3.36
N ARG A 34 -2.71 -15.25 2.90
CA ARG A 34 -1.32 -14.85 3.15
C ARG A 34 -1.00 -13.52 2.48
N ALA A 35 -1.47 -13.33 1.25
CA ALA A 35 -1.28 -12.08 0.53
C ALA A 35 -1.96 -10.93 1.25
N LEU A 36 -3.19 -11.14 1.69
CA LEU A 36 -3.96 -10.13 2.41
C LEU A 36 -3.36 -9.80 3.76
N ALA A 37 -2.74 -10.77 4.43
CA ALA A 37 -2.05 -10.52 5.69
C ALA A 37 -0.75 -9.73 5.49
N ALA A 38 -0.08 -9.89 4.35
CA ALA A 38 1.15 -9.15 4.06
C ALA A 38 0.90 -7.65 3.90
N ILE A 39 -0.26 -7.26 3.38
CA ILE A 39 -0.61 -5.86 3.15
C ILE A 39 -0.71 -5.07 4.47
N PRO A 40 -1.53 -5.46 5.45
CA PRO A 40 -1.60 -4.73 6.72
C PRO A 40 -0.27 -4.71 7.46
N THR A 41 0.49 -5.80 7.42
CA THR A 41 1.79 -5.88 8.08
C THR A 41 2.76 -4.85 7.50
N SER A 42 2.79 -4.72 6.18
CA SER A 42 3.65 -3.73 5.52
C SER A 42 3.17 -2.30 5.75
N ILE A 43 1.86 -2.09 5.69
CA ILE A 43 1.27 -0.76 5.91
C ILE A 43 1.54 -0.25 7.32
N LYS A 44 1.68 -1.14 8.29
CA LYS A 44 2.04 -0.76 9.65
C LYS A 44 3.34 0.03 9.72
N LEU A 45 4.26 -0.19 8.78
CA LEU A 45 5.48 0.61 8.69
C LEU A 45 5.18 2.10 8.56
N LEU A 46 4.10 2.47 7.88
CA LEU A 46 3.73 3.86 7.67
C LEU A 46 3.35 4.56 8.97
N SER A 47 2.98 3.83 10.00
CA SER A 47 2.63 4.39 11.30
C SER A 47 3.84 4.91 12.06
N PHE A 48 5.05 4.51 11.70
CA PHE A 48 6.24 4.96 12.41
C PHE A 48 7.41 5.38 11.51
N SER A 49 7.43 4.98 10.25
CA SER A 49 8.56 5.29 9.38
C SER A 49 8.18 5.56 7.92
N PRO A 50 7.23 6.48 7.66
CA PRO A 50 6.80 6.75 6.29
C PRO A 50 7.91 7.35 5.42
N PHE A 51 8.85 8.07 6.01
CA PHE A 51 9.96 8.70 5.30
C PHE A 51 11.03 7.71 4.84
N SER A 52 10.97 6.45 5.30
CA SER A 52 11.88 5.42 4.83
C SER A 52 11.47 4.87 3.45
N CYS A 53 10.26 5.17 3.01
CA CYS A 53 9.76 4.72 1.71
C CYS A 53 10.27 5.60 0.59
N ARG A 54 10.34 5.04 -0.63
CA ARG A 54 10.89 5.76 -1.78
C ARG A 54 9.95 6.88 -2.24
N LYS A 55 10.54 7.96 -2.70
CA LYS A 55 9.79 9.06 -3.31
C LYS A 55 9.35 8.68 -4.71
N LEU A 56 8.19 9.17 -5.11
CA LEU A 56 7.83 9.17 -6.51
C LEU A 56 8.67 10.18 -7.26
N VAL A 57 9.13 9.80 -8.44
CA VAL A 57 9.79 10.73 -9.36
C VAL A 57 8.72 11.57 -10.03
N SER A 58 8.16 12.50 -9.29
CA SER A 58 7.10 13.38 -9.78
C SER A 58 7.20 14.72 -9.09
N HIS A 59 6.38 15.66 -9.54
CA HIS A 59 6.25 16.97 -8.94
C HIS A 59 5.38 16.96 -7.67
N LEU A 60 5.08 15.78 -7.14
CA LEU A 60 4.28 15.62 -5.92
C LEU A 60 5.20 15.21 -4.77
N PRO A 61 5.86 16.18 -4.11
CA PRO A 61 6.93 15.88 -3.15
C PRO A 61 6.46 15.14 -1.90
N ARG A 62 5.17 15.17 -1.61
CA ARG A 62 4.61 14.48 -0.44
C ARG A 62 4.21 13.05 -0.73
N HIS A 63 4.24 12.64 -2.01
CA HIS A 63 3.83 11.30 -2.41
C HIS A 63 5.02 10.35 -2.35
N ARG A 64 4.77 9.16 -1.80
CA ARG A 64 5.75 8.08 -1.71
C ARG A 64 5.09 6.76 -2.02
N GLU A 65 5.91 5.76 -2.25
CA GLU A 65 5.47 4.40 -2.54
C GLU A 65 6.02 3.42 -1.51
N LEU A 66 5.13 2.60 -0.96
CA LEU A 66 5.49 1.48 -0.11
C LEU A 66 5.46 0.20 -0.94
N ILE A 67 6.59 -0.49 -1.00
CA ILE A 67 6.68 -1.79 -1.67
C ILE A 67 6.23 -2.86 -0.68
N ILE A 68 5.27 -3.68 -1.09
CA ILE A 68 4.74 -4.78 -0.29
C ILE A 68 5.11 -6.08 -0.98
N PRO A 69 6.23 -6.73 -0.61
CA PRO A 69 6.67 -7.95 -1.28
C PRO A 69 5.75 -9.12 -0.98
N PHE A 70 5.49 -9.93 -1.99
CA PHE A 70 4.75 -11.17 -1.81
C PHE A 70 5.03 -12.12 -2.97
N ALA A 71 5.54 -13.32 -2.65
CA ALA A 71 5.66 -14.46 -3.57
C ALA A 71 6.30 -14.14 -4.93
N GLY A 72 7.40 -13.39 -4.95
CA GLY A 72 8.13 -13.04 -6.18
C GLY A 72 7.51 -11.91 -6.99
N ALA A 73 6.33 -11.46 -6.59
CA ALA A 73 5.68 -10.27 -7.10
C ALA A 73 5.40 -9.38 -5.90
N GLY A 74 4.39 -8.55 -5.95
CA GLY A 74 4.03 -7.75 -4.80
C GLY A 74 3.04 -6.67 -5.17
N TYR A 75 2.83 -5.80 -4.21
CA TYR A 75 1.92 -4.69 -4.34
C TYR A 75 2.66 -3.41 -4.05
N VAL A 76 2.11 -2.30 -4.51
CA VAL A 76 2.66 -0.99 -4.22
C VAL A 76 1.52 -0.13 -3.68
N ALA A 77 1.73 0.45 -2.51
CA ALA A 77 0.80 1.39 -1.94
C ALA A 77 1.32 2.81 -2.18
N LEU A 78 0.53 3.59 -2.90
CA LEU A 78 0.80 5.02 -3.06
C LEU A 78 0.23 5.74 -1.85
N PHE A 79 1.04 6.55 -1.20
CA PHE A 79 0.58 7.28 -0.03
C PHE A 79 1.11 8.71 -0.02
N GLU A 80 0.44 9.54 0.76
CA GLU A 80 0.81 10.93 0.97
C GLU A 80 1.10 11.16 2.45
N ILE A 81 2.20 11.84 2.75
CA ILE A 81 2.49 12.29 4.11
C ILE A 81 1.86 13.66 4.25
N ASN A 82 0.73 13.73 4.95
CA ASN A 82 -0.06 14.95 5.05
C ASN A 82 0.58 15.98 5.99
N ASP A 83 1.04 15.49 7.13
CA ASP A 83 1.68 16.33 8.15
C ASP A 83 2.53 15.45 9.07
N ALA A 84 2.95 15.99 10.21
CA ALA A 84 3.79 15.28 11.17
C ALA A 84 3.07 14.12 11.88
N LYS A 85 1.76 13.97 11.65
CA LYS A 85 0.94 12.97 12.38
C LYS A 85 0.08 12.09 11.49
N THR A 86 -0.05 12.39 10.20
CA THR A 86 -1.04 11.73 9.35
C THR A 86 -0.43 11.31 8.01
N VAL A 87 -0.72 10.07 7.65
CA VAL A 87 -0.39 9.50 6.34
C VAL A 87 -1.68 8.98 5.72
N THR A 88 -1.90 9.26 4.45
CA THR A 88 -3.09 8.79 3.72
C THR A 88 -2.66 7.86 2.60
N VAL A 89 -3.14 6.62 2.62
CA VAL A 89 -2.97 5.69 1.52
C VAL A 89 -3.98 6.03 0.44
N LEU A 90 -3.48 6.35 -0.75
CA LEU A 90 -4.27 6.85 -1.86
C LEU A 90 -4.75 5.76 -2.80
N ALA A 91 -3.91 4.75 -3.02
CA ALA A 91 -4.20 3.65 -3.94
C ALA A 91 -3.29 2.47 -3.62
N VAL A 92 -3.74 1.26 -3.98
CA VAL A 92 -2.93 0.04 -3.86
C VAL A 92 -3.02 -0.68 -5.20
N ARG A 93 -1.88 -1.06 -5.76
CA ARG A 93 -1.82 -1.69 -7.06
C ARG A 93 -0.89 -2.88 -7.03
N HIS A 94 -1.11 -3.81 -7.96
CA HIS A 94 -0.12 -4.84 -8.23
C HIS A 94 1.16 -4.15 -8.74
N GLN A 95 2.32 -4.70 -8.39
CA GLN A 95 3.60 -4.10 -8.77
C GLN A 95 3.75 -3.86 -10.27
N ARG A 96 3.13 -4.70 -11.11
CA ARG A 96 3.16 -4.57 -12.56
C ARG A 96 2.30 -3.41 -13.09
N GLU A 97 1.42 -2.86 -12.25
CA GLU A 97 0.51 -1.78 -12.63
C GLU A 97 0.97 -0.41 -12.14
N VAL A 98 2.14 -0.34 -11.52
CA VAL A 98 2.64 0.91 -10.89
C VAL A 98 2.79 2.04 -11.89
N ASP A 99 3.12 1.74 -13.14
CA ASP A 99 3.31 2.75 -14.17
C ASP A 99 2.01 3.48 -14.54
N LEU A 100 0.89 3.04 -13.98
CA LEU A 100 -0.42 3.62 -14.23
C LEU A 100 -0.84 4.70 -13.22
N TRP A 101 0.02 5.02 -12.28
CA TRP A 101 -0.30 6.07 -11.29
C TRP A 101 -0.69 7.39 -11.93
#